data_207e5d8c4cbaae051b95c5ae3f25cf64
#
_entry.id   207e5d8c4cbaae051b95c5ae3f25cf64
#
_cell.length_a   1.000
_cell.length_b   1.000
_cell.length_c   1.000
_cell.angle_alpha   90.00
_cell.angle_beta   90.00
_cell.angle_gamma   90.00
#
_symmetry.space_group_name_H-M   'P 1'
#
loop_
_entity.id
_entity.type
_entity.pdbx_description
1 polymer ?
#
loop_
_entity_poly.entity_id
_entity_poly.type
_entity_poly.pdbx_seq_one_letter_code
_entity_poly.pdbx_strand_id
1 'polypeptide(L)'
;MSISRQNTEAHLREEVCRAGRSLFERGYVHGTTGNISVKLPGDEGGFLIPPTDACLGFLEPEKLALVDAQGEQRSGERASKTLTLHRRIYQHAPEASCVIHTHSSWLVDLTLRGVWREQDIVPPLTPYFVMKVGHVPLVPYFRPGDVRVAEHVAQLIDTHRQRGLILRAVMCDRLGPQVWGSSTTATMAVLEELEETARLWLRSLNSGHPVAPLSEDAIEELRQHFKASW
;
A
#
# COMPACT_ATOMS: atom_id res chain seq x y z
N MET A 1 23.18 -20.25 5.52
CA MET A 1 22.74 -19.23 4.52
C MET A 1 23.89 -18.95 3.57
N SER A 2 23.66 -18.81 2.25
CA SER A 2 24.73 -18.45 1.32
C SER A 2 25.08 -16.97 1.46
N ILE A 3 26.33 -16.59 1.18
CA ILE A 3 26.82 -15.18 1.22
C ILE A 3 25.93 -14.27 0.34
N SER A 4 25.45 -14.75 -0.81
CA SER A 4 24.54 -14.02 -1.71
C SER A 4 23.21 -13.67 -1.05
N ARG A 5 22.63 -14.56 -0.23
CA ARG A 5 21.35 -14.33 0.47
C ARG A 5 21.49 -13.31 1.60
N GLN A 6 22.58 -13.35 2.35
CA GLN A 6 22.86 -12.36 3.40
C GLN A 6 23.04 -10.95 2.83
N ASN A 7 23.74 -10.82 1.70
CA ASN A 7 23.89 -9.53 1.03
C ASN A 7 22.55 -8.98 0.52
N THR A 8 21.68 -9.85 0.02
CA THR A 8 20.34 -9.46 -0.44
C THR A 8 19.46 -9.00 0.73
N GLU A 9 19.45 -9.73 1.84
CA GLU A 9 18.68 -9.33 3.04
C GLU A 9 19.18 -8.01 3.60
N ALA A 10 20.49 -7.82 3.75
CA ALA A 10 21.07 -6.55 4.23
C ALA A 10 20.67 -5.37 3.34
N HIS A 11 20.72 -5.55 2.01
CA HIS A 11 20.28 -4.52 1.06
C HIS A 11 18.80 -4.16 1.23
N LEU A 12 17.93 -5.16 1.39
CA LEU A 12 16.49 -4.92 1.59
C LEU A 12 16.20 -4.23 2.92
N ARG A 13 16.93 -4.53 3.98
CA ARG A 13 16.84 -3.83 5.27
C ARG A 13 17.15 -2.35 5.12
N GLU A 14 18.22 -2.00 4.43
CA GLU A 14 18.57 -0.61 4.11
C GLU A 14 17.51 0.06 3.22
N GLU A 15 16.95 -0.66 2.26
CA GLU A 15 15.90 -0.17 1.38
C GLU A 15 14.63 0.19 2.16
N VAL A 16 14.18 -0.65 3.08
CA VAL A 16 13.05 -0.38 3.97
C VAL A 16 13.30 0.86 4.82
N CYS A 17 14.49 1.00 5.42
CA CYS A 17 14.86 2.16 6.22
C CYS A 17 14.86 3.46 5.39
N ARG A 18 15.40 3.41 4.17
CA ARG A 18 15.41 4.57 3.26
C ARG A 18 14.00 4.96 2.81
N ALA A 19 13.15 3.99 2.47
CA ALA A 19 11.75 4.24 2.12
C ALA A 19 10.98 4.82 3.32
N GLY A 20 11.14 4.26 4.50
CA GLY A 20 10.52 4.75 5.74
C GLY A 20 10.90 6.20 6.05
N ARG A 21 12.19 6.55 5.93
CA ARG A 21 12.67 7.92 6.09
C ARG A 21 12.03 8.86 5.08
N SER A 22 11.98 8.48 3.80
CA SER A 22 11.34 9.28 2.76
C SER A 22 9.87 9.55 3.05
N LEU A 23 9.11 8.54 3.50
CA LEU A 23 7.70 8.69 3.87
C LEU A 23 7.52 9.63 5.06
N PHE A 24 8.38 9.54 6.06
CA PHE A 24 8.35 10.38 7.25
C PHE A 24 8.68 11.84 6.92
N GLU A 25 9.79 12.10 6.21
CA GLU A 25 10.24 13.45 5.84
C GLU A 25 9.24 14.17 4.92
N ARG A 26 8.49 13.42 4.11
CA ARG A 26 7.48 13.96 3.19
C ARG A 26 6.08 14.04 3.80
N GLY A 27 5.91 13.64 5.07
CA GLY A 27 4.65 13.75 5.81
C GLY A 27 3.57 12.73 5.45
N TYR A 28 3.93 11.60 4.85
CA TYR A 28 3.00 10.48 4.61
C TYR A 28 2.68 9.71 5.89
N VAL A 29 3.57 9.79 6.85
CA VAL A 29 3.42 9.21 8.19
C VAL A 29 3.91 10.19 9.25
N HIS A 30 3.44 10.03 10.47
CA HIS A 30 3.85 10.85 11.62
C HIS A 30 3.92 9.97 12.88
N GLY A 31 4.74 10.38 13.85
CA GLY A 31 4.94 9.61 15.08
C GLY A 31 5.36 8.17 14.79
N THR A 32 4.57 7.22 15.26
CA THR A 32 4.80 5.78 15.06
C THR A 32 3.75 5.14 14.14
N THR A 33 3.12 5.95 13.28
CA THR A 33 2.11 5.48 12.35
C THR A 33 2.73 4.88 11.09
N GLY A 34 1.95 4.02 10.42
CA GLY A 34 2.38 3.38 9.16
C GLY A 34 3.31 2.19 9.37
N ASN A 35 3.55 1.48 8.31
CA ASN A 35 4.52 0.38 8.24
C ASN A 35 4.85 0.02 6.80
N ILE A 36 5.96 -0.70 6.61
CA ILE A 36 6.45 -1.18 5.33
C ILE A 36 6.86 -2.63 5.51
N SER A 37 6.54 -3.49 4.57
CA SER A 37 7.18 -4.81 4.50
C SER A 37 7.71 -5.10 3.11
N VAL A 38 8.76 -5.90 3.03
CA VAL A 38 9.39 -6.33 1.77
C VAL A 38 9.68 -7.81 1.82
N LYS A 39 9.22 -8.56 0.80
CA LYS A 39 9.49 -9.98 0.64
C LYS A 39 10.96 -10.24 0.36
N LEU A 40 11.49 -11.31 0.95
CA LEU A 40 12.80 -11.84 0.60
C LEU A 40 12.73 -12.69 -0.68
N PRO A 41 13.58 -12.42 -1.67
CA PRO A 41 13.63 -13.24 -2.89
C PRO A 41 14.04 -14.69 -2.57
N GLY A 42 13.39 -15.65 -3.22
CA GLY A 42 13.71 -17.07 -3.08
C GLY A 42 13.47 -17.64 -1.68
N ASP A 43 12.89 -16.91 -0.78
CA ASP A 43 12.40 -17.43 0.49
C ASP A 43 10.93 -17.85 0.35
N GLU A 44 10.56 -18.93 1.01
CA GLU A 44 9.21 -19.52 0.98
C GLU A 44 8.14 -18.57 1.60
N GLY A 45 8.14 -17.29 1.16
CA GLY A 45 7.19 -16.26 1.56
C GLY A 45 7.58 -15.44 2.78
N GLY A 46 8.84 -15.47 3.22
CA GLY A 46 9.35 -14.61 4.30
C GLY A 46 9.47 -13.15 3.90
N PHE A 47 9.35 -12.24 4.84
CA PHE A 47 9.44 -10.81 4.62
C PHE A 47 9.99 -10.04 5.85
N LEU A 48 10.56 -8.88 5.55
CA LEU A 48 11.00 -7.91 6.55
C LEU A 48 9.85 -6.97 6.90
N ILE A 49 9.73 -6.59 8.18
CA ILE A 49 8.74 -5.62 8.66
C ILE A 49 9.32 -4.84 9.86
N PRO A 50 9.01 -3.53 10.02
CA PRO A 50 9.43 -2.76 11.19
C PRO A 50 8.91 -3.34 12.50
N PRO A 51 9.60 -3.05 13.62
CA PRO A 51 9.07 -3.34 14.94
C PRO A 51 7.74 -2.64 15.21
N THR A 52 6.96 -3.18 16.15
CA THR A 52 5.75 -2.50 16.63
C THR A 52 6.09 -1.15 17.25
N ASP A 53 5.25 -0.15 16.96
CA ASP A 53 5.38 1.23 17.44
C ASP A 53 6.70 1.93 17.02
N ALA A 54 7.38 1.44 15.98
CA ALA A 54 8.58 2.09 15.43
C ALA A 54 8.21 3.33 14.61
N CYS A 55 9.02 4.38 14.72
CA CYS A 55 8.94 5.53 13.83
C CYS A 55 9.65 5.23 12.51
N LEU A 56 8.94 5.33 11.37
CA LEU A 56 9.52 5.00 10.07
C LEU A 56 10.70 5.91 9.68
N GLY A 57 10.76 7.14 10.23
CA GLY A 57 11.86 8.07 9.99
C GLY A 57 13.19 7.68 10.65
N PHE A 58 13.15 6.78 11.64
CA PHE A 58 14.28 6.41 12.48
C PHE A 58 14.51 4.89 12.55
N LEU A 59 14.14 4.17 11.49
CA LEU A 59 14.36 2.72 11.43
C LEU A 59 15.85 2.40 11.38
N GLU A 60 16.21 1.33 12.08
CA GLU A 60 17.55 0.74 12.07
C GLU A 60 17.49 -0.65 11.42
N PRO A 61 18.33 -0.94 10.42
CA PRO A 61 18.23 -2.17 9.61
C PRO A 61 18.23 -3.45 10.46
N GLU A 62 19.05 -3.52 11.49
CA GLU A 62 19.20 -4.67 12.38
C GLU A 62 17.98 -4.93 13.27
N LYS A 63 17.16 -3.90 13.52
CA LYS A 63 15.94 -3.99 14.33
C LYS A 63 14.73 -4.50 13.56
N LEU A 64 14.77 -4.44 12.21
CA LEU A 64 13.66 -4.95 11.40
C LEU A 64 13.44 -6.44 11.69
N ALA A 65 12.19 -6.81 11.93
CA ALA A 65 11.82 -8.20 12.12
C ALA A 65 11.87 -8.95 10.79
N LEU A 66 12.51 -10.12 10.79
CA LEU A 66 12.36 -11.12 9.74
C LEU A 66 11.29 -12.10 10.18
N VAL A 67 10.28 -12.28 9.33
CA VAL A 67 9.12 -13.15 9.56
C VAL A 67 9.05 -14.17 8.42
N ASP A 68 8.74 -15.42 8.71
CA ASP A 68 8.54 -16.45 7.68
C ASP A 68 7.11 -16.46 7.11
N ALA A 69 6.86 -17.35 6.16
CA ALA A 69 5.57 -17.50 5.50
C ALA A 69 4.43 -17.87 6.47
N GLN A 70 4.73 -18.52 7.59
CA GLN A 70 3.77 -18.91 8.62
C GLN A 70 3.44 -17.75 9.57
N GLY A 71 4.25 -16.68 9.53
CA GLY A 71 4.13 -15.51 10.39
C GLY A 71 4.96 -15.62 11.65
N GLU A 72 5.86 -16.59 11.72
CA GLU A 72 6.77 -16.77 12.85
C GLU A 72 8.00 -15.87 12.70
N GLN A 73 8.29 -15.10 13.74
CA GLN A 73 9.45 -14.21 13.74
C GLN A 73 10.74 -15.00 13.90
N ARG A 74 11.73 -14.75 13.03
CA ARG A 74 13.03 -15.41 12.98
C ARG A 74 14.16 -14.56 13.53
N SER A 75 14.08 -13.23 13.43
CA SER A 75 15.09 -12.30 13.95
C SER A 75 14.51 -10.89 14.10
N GLY A 76 15.30 -9.96 14.64
CA GLY A 76 14.93 -8.55 14.85
C GLY A 76 14.13 -8.32 16.13
N GLU A 77 13.64 -7.09 16.33
CA GLU A 77 12.75 -6.72 17.41
C GLU A 77 11.31 -7.18 17.13
N ARG A 78 10.42 -7.13 18.14
CA ARG A 78 9.03 -7.60 18.02
C ARG A 78 8.31 -6.99 16.81
N ALA A 79 7.90 -7.84 15.87
CA ALA A 79 7.25 -7.44 14.63
C ALA A 79 5.98 -6.61 14.86
N SER A 80 5.65 -5.73 13.90
CA SER A 80 4.43 -4.93 13.87
C SER A 80 3.17 -5.79 13.99
N LYS A 81 2.17 -5.29 14.70
CA LYS A 81 0.84 -5.93 14.85
C LYS A 81 0.10 -6.09 13.52
N THR A 82 0.50 -5.34 12.47
CA THR A 82 -0.07 -5.42 11.12
C THR A 82 0.45 -6.59 10.27
N LEU A 83 1.40 -7.33 10.81
CA LEU A 83 1.98 -8.53 10.22
C LEU A 83 0.95 -9.43 9.51
N THR A 84 -0.18 -9.73 10.17
CA THR A 84 -1.23 -10.59 9.63
C THR A 84 -1.82 -10.03 8.33
N LEU A 85 -2.08 -8.73 8.27
CA LEU A 85 -2.61 -8.07 7.06
C LEU A 85 -1.61 -8.13 5.91
N HIS A 86 -0.33 -7.79 6.16
CA HIS A 86 0.71 -7.85 5.12
C HIS A 86 0.89 -9.27 4.58
N ARG A 87 0.90 -10.28 5.46
CA ARG A 87 0.96 -11.69 5.07
C ARG A 87 -0.21 -12.08 4.17
N ARG A 88 -1.45 -11.68 4.53
CA ARG A 88 -2.64 -11.96 3.71
C ARG A 88 -2.56 -11.28 2.33
N ILE A 89 -2.07 -10.04 2.26
CA ILE A 89 -1.83 -9.38 0.97
C ILE A 89 -0.85 -10.20 0.13
N TYR A 90 0.29 -10.62 0.68
CA TYR A 90 1.25 -11.45 -0.05
C TYR A 90 0.72 -12.82 -0.50
N GLN A 91 -0.21 -13.41 0.25
CA GLN A 91 -0.84 -14.68 -0.12
C GLN A 91 -1.83 -14.53 -1.28
N HIS A 92 -2.57 -13.42 -1.32
CA HIS A 92 -3.61 -13.16 -2.31
C HIS A 92 -3.14 -12.30 -3.49
N ALA A 93 -2.05 -11.56 -3.37
CA ALA A 93 -1.38 -10.79 -4.42
C ALA A 93 0.04 -11.34 -4.66
N PRO A 94 0.22 -12.46 -5.39
CA PRO A 94 1.52 -13.12 -5.58
C PRO A 94 2.55 -12.23 -6.30
N GLU A 95 2.10 -11.25 -7.09
CA GLU A 95 2.92 -10.24 -7.73
C GLU A 95 3.49 -9.20 -6.73
N ALA A 96 2.95 -9.12 -5.51
CA ALA A 96 3.42 -8.18 -4.50
C ALA A 96 4.74 -8.64 -3.86
N SER A 97 5.72 -7.75 -3.86
CA SER A 97 6.99 -7.91 -3.14
C SER A 97 7.19 -6.84 -2.06
N CYS A 98 6.37 -5.79 -2.07
CA CYS A 98 6.34 -4.74 -1.04
C CYS A 98 4.91 -4.38 -0.70
N VAL A 99 4.65 -4.12 0.59
CA VAL A 99 3.39 -3.58 1.10
C VAL A 99 3.71 -2.35 1.95
N ILE A 100 3.00 -1.25 1.73
CA ILE A 100 3.13 -0.01 2.50
C ILE A 100 1.77 0.41 3.04
N HIS A 101 1.72 0.73 4.33
CA HIS A 101 0.60 1.41 4.97
C HIS A 101 1.06 2.77 5.46
N THR A 102 0.24 3.79 5.22
CA THR A 102 0.47 5.14 5.71
C THR A 102 -0.80 5.73 6.34
N HIS A 103 -0.64 6.82 7.06
CA HIS A 103 -1.74 7.68 7.51
C HIS A 103 -1.73 9.00 6.73
N SER A 104 -1.59 8.91 5.41
CA SER A 104 -1.49 10.05 4.49
C SER A 104 -2.67 10.99 4.63
N SER A 105 -2.39 12.29 4.78
CA SER A 105 -3.37 13.28 5.23
C SER A 105 -4.53 13.50 4.26
N TRP A 106 -4.27 13.52 2.95
CA TRP A 106 -5.33 13.74 1.97
C TRP A 106 -6.26 12.54 1.82
N LEU A 107 -5.71 11.33 1.89
CA LEU A 107 -6.50 10.10 1.86
C LEU A 107 -7.34 9.93 3.13
N VAL A 108 -6.80 10.26 4.30
CA VAL A 108 -7.59 10.24 5.54
C VAL A 108 -8.67 11.31 5.50
N ASP A 109 -8.34 12.56 5.10
CA ASP A 109 -9.31 13.66 4.95
C ASP A 109 -10.44 13.28 3.98
N LEU A 110 -10.11 12.59 2.88
CA LEU A 110 -11.09 12.09 1.93
C LEU A 110 -12.14 11.19 2.59
N THR A 111 -11.72 10.27 3.46
CA THR A 111 -12.67 9.38 4.15
C THR A 111 -13.50 10.12 5.21
N LEU A 112 -12.97 11.19 5.79
CA LEU A 112 -13.71 12.01 6.76
C LEU A 112 -14.79 12.87 6.10
N ARG A 113 -14.58 13.29 4.85
CA ARG A 113 -15.53 14.11 4.07
C ARG A 113 -16.51 13.31 3.23
N GLY A 114 -16.18 12.04 2.95
CA GLY A 114 -16.90 11.14 2.07
C GLY A 114 -16.14 10.86 0.78
N VAL A 115 -16.03 9.57 0.46
CA VAL A 115 -15.38 9.07 -0.76
C VAL A 115 -16.30 9.25 -1.97
N TRP A 116 -15.71 9.20 -3.18
CA TRP A 116 -16.50 9.26 -4.41
C TRP A 116 -17.49 8.10 -4.53
N ARG A 117 -17.01 6.85 -4.33
CA ARG A 117 -17.79 5.61 -4.26
C ARG A 117 -17.08 4.61 -3.35
N GLU A 118 -17.81 3.67 -2.78
CA GLU A 118 -17.18 2.60 -1.97
C GLU A 118 -16.29 1.67 -2.80
N GLN A 119 -16.61 1.48 -4.10
CA GLN A 119 -15.82 0.67 -5.02
C GLN A 119 -14.54 1.37 -5.49
N ASP A 120 -14.57 2.71 -5.51
CA ASP A 120 -13.46 3.56 -5.93
C ASP A 120 -13.51 4.87 -5.13
N ILE A 121 -12.57 5.07 -4.23
CA ILE A 121 -12.58 6.23 -3.31
C ILE A 121 -12.41 7.58 -4.01
N VAL A 122 -11.77 7.61 -5.17
CA VAL A 122 -11.60 8.78 -6.03
C VAL A 122 -11.94 8.43 -7.49
N PRO A 123 -12.43 9.39 -8.29
CA PRO A 123 -12.66 9.16 -9.71
C PRO A 123 -11.34 9.10 -10.50
N PRO A 124 -11.33 8.53 -11.72
CA PRO A 124 -10.17 8.48 -12.60
C PRO A 124 -9.88 9.90 -13.16
N LEU A 125 -9.08 10.68 -12.42
CA LEU A 125 -8.79 12.08 -12.75
C LEU A 125 -7.62 12.24 -13.70
N THR A 126 -6.60 11.37 -13.57
CA THR A 126 -5.36 11.49 -14.34
C THR A 126 -5.02 10.18 -15.06
N PRO A 127 -4.33 10.23 -16.21
CA PRO A 127 -3.85 9.03 -16.87
C PRO A 127 -2.93 8.20 -15.96
N TYR A 128 -2.08 8.84 -15.16
CA TYR A 128 -1.17 8.14 -14.26
C TYR A 128 -1.90 7.41 -13.14
N PHE A 129 -2.97 7.98 -12.58
CA PHE A 129 -3.81 7.28 -11.62
C PHE A 129 -4.40 5.99 -12.20
N VAL A 130 -5.00 6.08 -13.40
CA VAL A 130 -5.56 4.91 -14.10
C VAL A 130 -4.49 3.84 -14.39
N MET A 131 -3.30 4.26 -14.84
CA MET A 131 -2.22 3.36 -15.22
C MET A 131 -1.47 2.74 -14.04
N LYS A 132 -1.20 3.51 -12.99
CA LYS A 132 -0.32 3.13 -11.87
C LYS A 132 -1.09 2.56 -10.69
N VAL A 133 -2.23 3.15 -10.37
CA VAL A 133 -3.04 2.80 -9.20
C VAL A 133 -4.16 1.85 -9.58
N GLY A 134 -5.06 2.26 -10.47
CA GLY A 134 -6.26 1.52 -10.82
C GLY A 134 -7.37 1.70 -9.76
N HIS A 135 -8.23 0.69 -9.61
CA HIS A 135 -9.31 0.70 -8.64
C HIS A 135 -8.80 0.71 -7.18
N VAL A 136 -9.49 1.48 -6.32
CA VAL A 136 -9.17 1.58 -4.89
C VAL A 136 -10.46 1.51 -4.07
N PRO A 137 -10.90 0.30 -3.67
CA PRO A 137 -12.10 0.14 -2.87
C PRO A 137 -11.89 0.61 -1.43
N LEU A 138 -13.00 1.07 -0.81
CA LEU A 138 -13.06 1.41 0.60
C LEU A 138 -13.23 0.13 1.43
N VAL A 139 -12.35 -0.06 2.39
CA VAL A 139 -12.51 -1.02 3.48
C VAL A 139 -13.23 -0.28 4.62
N PRO A 140 -14.40 -0.75 5.08
CA PRO A 140 -15.15 -0.08 6.13
C PRO A 140 -14.33 0.03 7.42
N TYR A 141 -14.75 0.92 8.31
CA TYR A 141 -14.05 1.11 9.57
C TYR A 141 -13.94 -0.17 10.38
N PHE A 142 -12.73 -0.49 10.78
CA PHE A 142 -12.38 -1.48 11.78
C PHE A 142 -11.43 -0.83 12.80
N ARG A 143 -11.50 -1.25 14.05
CA ARG A 143 -10.52 -0.80 15.04
C ARG A 143 -9.11 -1.27 14.65
N PRO A 144 -8.06 -0.49 14.93
CA PRO A 144 -6.68 -0.92 14.68
C PRO A 144 -6.38 -2.31 15.29
N GLY A 145 -5.78 -3.19 14.49
CA GLY A 145 -5.45 -4.57 14.90
C GLY A 145 -6.61 -5.56 14.82
N ASP A 146 -7.75 -5.20 14.23
CA ASP A 146 -8.84 -6.15 13.98
C ASP A 146 -8.48 -7.12 12.85
N VAL A 147 -8.49 -8.40 13.14
CA VAL A 147 -8.09 -9.45 12.16
C VAL A 147 -9.02 -9.55 10.95
N ARG A 148 -10.27 -9.08 11.08
CA ARG A 148 -11.26 -9.08 9.98
C ARG A 148 -10.84 -8.20 8.81
N VAL A 149 -10.01 -7.17 9.04
CA VAL A 149 -9.45 -6.33 7.97
C VAL A 149 -8.67 -7.19 6.97
N ALA A 150 -7.84 -8.10 7.45
CA ALA A 150 -7.00 -8.94 6.62
C ALA A 150 -7.83 -9.85 5.69
N GLU A 151 -8.92 -10.43 6.22
CA GLU A 151 -9.85 -11.26 5.43
C GLU A 151 -10.63 -10.42 4.42
N HIS A 152 -11.08 -9.23 4.80
CA HIS A 152 -11.80 -8.33 3.89
C HIS A 152 -10.91 -7.87 2.72
N VAL A 153 -9.67 -7.50 3.00
CA VAL A 153 -8.69 -7.12 1.95
C VAL A 153 -8.40 -8.31 1.02
N ALA A 154 -8.22 -9.51 1.57
CA ALA A 154 -8.03 -10.72 0.78
C ALA A 154 -9.18 -10.98 -0.19
N GLN A 155 -10.42 -10.85 0.28
CA GLN A 155 -11.63 -11.00 -0.54
C GLN A 155 -11.70 -9.95 -1.65
N LEU A 156 -11.33 -8.70 -1.38
CA LEU A 156 -11.27 -7.64 -2.38
C LEU A 156 -10.24 -7.96 -3.47
N ILE A 157 -9.06 -8.43 -3.10
CA ILE A 157 -8.02 -8.85 -4.05
C ILE A 157 -8.53 -9.98 -4.96
N ASP A 158 -9.10 -11.01 -4.37
CA ASP A 158 -9.61 -12.18 -5.13
C ASP A 158 -10.77 -11.81 -6.05
N THR A 159 -11.69 -10.95 -5.57
CA THR A 159 -12.84 -10.47 -6.37
C THR A 159 -12.37 -9.69 -7.61
N HIS A 160 -11.37 -8.80 -7.46
CA HIS A 160 -10.82 -8.05 -8.59
C HIS A 160 -10.09 -8.98 -9.56
N ARG A 161 -9.29 -9.93 -9.06
CA ARG A 161 -8.60 -10.91 -9.89
C ARG A 161 -9.57 -11.77 -10.71
N GLN A 162 -10.68 -12.21 -10.13
CA GLN A 162 -11.73 -12.97 -10.86
C GLN A 162 -12.35 -12.16 -12.01
N ARG A 163 -12.30 -10.83 -11.95
CA ARG A 163 -12.72 -9.92 -13.02
C ARG A 163 -11.61 -9.58 -14.01
N GLY A 164 -10.42 -10.17 -13.86
CA GLY A 164 -9.25 -9.86 -14.67
C GLY A 164 -8.55 -8.54 -14.32
N LEU A 165 -8.87 -7.96 -13.15
CA LEU A 165 -8.30 -6.71 -12.67
C LEU A 165 -7.19 -6.97 -11.64
N ILE A 166 -6.17 -6.10 -11.64
CA ILE A 166 -5.10 -6.12 -10.65
C ILE A 166 -5.38 -5.01 -9.63
N LEU A 167 -5.68 -5.42 -8.40
CA LEU A 167 -5.80 -4.49 -7.28
C LEU A 167 -4.41 -4.21 -6.69
N ARG A 168 -4.08 -2.93 -6.49
CA ARG A 168 -2.78 -2.47 -5.93
C ARG A 168 -2.93 -1.66 -4.66
N ALA A 169 -4.17 -1.28 -4.32
CA ALA A 169 -4.45 -0.47 -3.15
C ALA A 169 -5.86 -0.74 -2.62
N VAL A 170 -6.04 -0.56 -1.33
CA VAL A 170 -7.34 -0.38 -0.67
C VAL A 170 -7.25 0.81 0.27
N MET A 171 -8.36 1.47 0.54
CA MET A 171 -8.42 2.53 1.54
C MET A 171 -9.14 2.02 2.79
N CYS A 172 -8.44 1.98 3.92
CA CYS A 172 -9.07 1.71 5.21
C CYS A 172 -9.70 2.99 5.76
N ASP A 173 -11.02 2.98 5.96
CA ASP A 173 -11.78 4.15 6.43
C ASP A 173 -11.16 4.74 7.71
N ARG A 174 -10.91 6.06 7.71
CA ARG A 174 -10.34 6.87 8.80
C ARG A 174 -8.93 6.45 9.27
N LEU A 175 -8.28 5.56 8.55
CA LEU A 175 -6.97 5.02 8.95
C LEU A 175 -5.89 5.31 7.92
N GLY A 176 -6.15 5.03 6.66
CA GLY A 176 -5.19 5.23 5.58
C GLY A 176 -5.11 4.08 4.60
N PRO A 177 -4.36 4.24 3.50
CA PRO A 177 -4.26 3.24 2.46
C PRO A 177 -3.39 2.05 2.87
N GLN A 178 -3.69 0.90 2.30
CA GLN A 178 -2.76 -0.22 2.15
C GLN A 178 -2.44 -0.29 0.66
N VAL A 179 -1.17 -0.18 0.30
CA VAL A 179 -0.71 -0.26 -1.10
C VAL A 179 0.33 -1.35 -1.25
N TRP A 180 0.37 -2.00 -2.42
CA TRP A 180 1.34 -3.06 -2.70
C TRP A 180 1.77 -3.06 -4.16
N GLY A 181 2.94 -3.64 -4.42
CA GLY A 181 3.52 -3.71 -5.75
C GLY A 181 4.72 -4.65 -5.81
N SER A 182 5.27 -4.78 -7.02
CA SER A 182 6.37 -5.71 -7.33
C SER A 182 7.75 -5.27 -6.80
N SER A 183 7.86 -4.07 -6.25
CA SER A 183 9.08 -3.55 -5.60
C SER A 183 8.71 -2.38 -4.70
N THR A 184 9.62 -1.97 -3.81
CA THR A 184 9.46 -0.77 -2.98
C THR A 184 9.21 0.48 -3.84
N THR A 185 9.97 0.65 -4.92
CA THR A 185 9.79 1.79 -5.83
C THR A 185 8.43 1.79 -6.51
N ALA A 186 7.96 0.64 -7.00
CA ALA A 186 6.64 0.54 -7.61
C ALA A 186 5.51 0.81 -6.60
N THR A 187 5.66 0.31 -5.37
CA THR A 187 4.67 0.52 -4.29
C THR A 187 4.64 1.99 -3.84
N MET A 188 5.81 2.65 -3.73
CA MET A 188 5.90 4.09 -3.46
C MET A 188 5.19 4.89 -4.56
N ALA A 189 5.39 4.55 -5.83
CA ALA A 189 4.74 5.23 -6.95
C ALA A 189 3.20 5.10 -6.91
N VAL A 190 2.67 3.94 -6.53
CA VAL A 190 1.22 3.75 -6.30
C VAL A 190 0.72 4.65 -5.18
N LEU A 191 1.40 4.65 -4.04
CA LEU A 191 1.03 5.47 -2.88
C LEU A 191 1.04 6.98 -3.20
N GLU A 192 2.10 7.44 -3.85
CA GLU A 192 2.29 8.85 -4.16
C GLU A 192 1.25 9.36 -5.16
N GLU A 193 0.97 8.59 -6.20
CA GLU A 193 -0.06 8.95 -7.18
C GLU A 193 -1.46 8.91 -6.55
N LEU A 194 -1.74 7.94 -5.66
CA LEU A 194 -3.02 7.85 -4.97
C LEU A 194 -3.25 9.05 -4.04
N GLU A 195 -2.26 9.41 -3.21
CA GLU A 195 -2.33 10.58 -2.31
C GLU A 195 -2.49 11.89 -3.10
N GLU A 196 -1.73 12.05 -4.19
CA GLU A 196 -1.84 13.23 -5.06
C GLU A 196 -3.22 13.32 -5.72
N THR A 197 -3.77 12.21 -6.20
CA THR A 197 -5.11 12.17 -6.80
C THR A 197 -6.18 12.53 -5.76
N ALA A 198 -6.07 12.04 -4.52
CA ALA A 198 -6.97 12.43 -3.42
C ALA A 198 -6.88 13.94 -3.14
N ARG A 199 -5.67 14.51 -3.12
CA ARG A 199 -5.43 15.94 -2.97
C ARG A 199 -6.11 16.75 -4.08
N LEU A 200 -5.94 16.36 -5.33
CA LEU A 200 -6.56 17.04 -6.48
C LEU A 200 -8.08 16.96 -6.40
N TRP A 201 -8.63 15.80 -6.07
CA TRP A 201 -10.07 15.60 -5.93
C TRP A 201 -10.66 16.47 -4.83
N LEU A 202 -10.10 16.45 -3.62
CA LEU A 202 -10.56 17.27 -2.51
C LEU A 202 -10.48 18.77 -2.81
N ARG A 203 -9.43 19.22 -3.49
CA ARG A 203 -9.30 20.62 -3.92
C ARG A 203 -10.37 20.99 -4.95
N SER A 204 -10.70 20.11 -5.88
CA SER A 204 -11.75 20.34 -6.86
C SER A 204 -13.13 20.50 -6.19
N LEU A 205 -13.45 19.64 -5.23
CA LEU A 205 -14.69 19.74 -4.45
C LEU A 205 -14.81 21.07 -3.70
N ASN A 206 -13.71 21.51 -3.10
CA ASN A 206 -13.68 22.79 -2.36
C ASN A 206 -13.77 24.04 -3.27
N SER A 207 -13.50 23.92 -4.56
CA SER A 207 -13.59 25.02 -5.52
C SER A 207 -15.02 25.36 -5.95
N GLY A 208 -16.00 24.50 -5.60
CA GLY A 208 -17.38 24.60 -6.10
C GLY A 208 -17.53 24.14 -7.57
N HIS A 209 -16.46 23.74 -8.22
CA HIS A 209 -16.43 23.24 -9.60
C HIS A 209 -15.71 21.90 -9.65
N PRO A 210 -16.40 20.79 -9.31
CA PRO A 210 -15.79 19.47 -9.34
C PRO A 210 -15.23 19.14 -10.73
N VAL A 211 -13.99 18.66 -10.76
CA VAL A 211 -13.36 18.22 -12.01
C VAL A 211 -14.04 16.94 -12.50
N ALA A 212 -14.35 16.91 -13.80
CA ALA A 212 -14.91 15.72 -14.43
C ALA A 212 -13.84 14.58 -14.47
N PRO A 213 -14.25 13.32 -14.27
CA PRO A 213 -13.39 12.17 -14.55
C PRO A 213 -12.95 12.13 -16.03
N LEU A 214 -11.90 11.39 -16.31
CA LEU A 214 -11.55 11.01 -17.68
C LEU A 214 -12.76 10.33 -18.35
N SER A 215 -12.93 10.57 -19.67
CA SER A 215 -13.96 9.88 -20.44
C SER A 215 -13.68 8.39 -20.58
N GLU A 216 -14.71 7.58 -20.82
CA GLU A 216 -14.56 6.16 -21.08
C GLU A 216 -13.63 5.89 -22.30
N ASP A 217 -13.68 6.72 -23.34
CA ASP A 217 -12.79 6.61 -24.50
C ASP A 217 -11.33 6.82 -24.12
N ALA A 218 -11.04 7.81 -23.27
CA ALA A 218 -9.68 8.06 -22.77
C ALA A 218 -9.18 6.91 -21.89
N ILE A 219 -10.05 6.34 -21.06
CA ILE A 219 -9.72 5.17 -20.23
C ILE A 219 -9.46 3.95 -21.12
N GLU A 220 -10.27 3.73 -22.13
CA GLU A 220 -10.09 2.63 -23.08
C GLU A 220 -8.78 2.75 -23.87
N GLU A 221 -8.40 3.95 -24.28
CA GLU A 221 -7.11 4.22 -24.90
C GLU A 221 -5.94 3.81 -23.96
N LEU A 222 -6.03 4.13 -22.66
CA LEU A 222 -5.04 3.74 -21.66
C LEU A 222 -4.99 2.21 -21.48
N ARG A 223 -6.13 1.53 -21.48
CA ARG A 223 -6.19 0.05 -21.44
C ARG A 223 -5.47 -0.57 -22.63
N GLN A 224 -5.73 -0.07 -23.84
CA GLN A 224 -5.14 -0.61 -25.07
C GLN A 224 -3.63 -0.39 -25.14
N HIS A 225 -3.16 0.83 -24.88
CA HIS A 225 -1.75 1.18 -25.04
C HIS A 225 -0.87 0.76 -23.86
N PHE A 226 -1.37 0.84 -22.64
CA PHE A 226 -0.57 0.65 -21.43
C PHE A 226 -1.03 -0.56 -20.61
N LYS A 227 -2.06 -1.29 -21.04
CA LYS A 227 -2.66 -2.40 -20.30
C LYS A 227 -3.07 -1.98 -18.89
N ALA A 228 -3.61 -0.78 -18.77
CA ALA A 228 -4.09 -0.25 -17.50
C ALA A 228 -5.17 -1.18 -16.92
N SER A 229 -5.06 -1.45 -15.62
CA SER A 229 -6.02 -2.28 -14.89
C SER A 229 -7.11 -1.39 -14.28
N TRP A 230 -8.05 -0.97 -15.14
CA TRP A 230 -9.17 -0.11 -14.76
C TRP A 230 -10.49 -0.69 -15.29
#